data_8dab41759ab3f41f6ca10e91913364a4
#
_entry.id   8dab41759ab3f41f6ca10e91913364a4
#
_cell.length_a   1.000
_cell.length_b   1.000
_cell.length_c   1.000
_cell.angle_alpha   90.00
_cell.angle_beta   90.00
_cell.angle_gamma   90.00
#
_symmetry.space_group_name_H-M   'P 1'
#
loop_
_entity.id
_entity.type
_entity.pdbx_description
1 polymer ?
#
loop_
_entity_poly.entity_id
_entity_poly.type
_entity_poly.pdbx_seq_one_letter_code
_entity_poly.pdbx_strand_id
1 'polypeptide(L)'
;MPRDPRGAAESWFREMERIKARYRKLVFFTWFLTLDLIMFGAFVRLTDSGLGCPDWPGCYGSVTPLGARGDIHEATQAMPFGPVTMSKAWIEMIHRYVGTILGMLIIGIVYMAWRYRRELGRSPALAVTTLVAVCVQGAFGAWTVTHKLMPAVVTSHLVFGLSVLALMTWLSARERPHLAIGAAAARWKPWVAVGFGLLLVQVTLGGWVSTNYAALACMDFPMCHGQWVPDMDFHGGYSVIRGLGELPSGEMISQPALTAIHWVHRNFAFVVFLYLGTLAWRLRAEPGLRGPATLMLALLVAQLFTGLTTIFFQLSLIHI
;
A
#
# COMPACT_ATOMS: atom_id res chain seq x y z
N MET A 1 -35.51 -21.70 -42.51
CA MET A 1 -34.35 -21.00 -43.09
C MET A 1 -33.10 -21.45 -42.30
N PRO A 2 -32.10 -22.06 -42.95
CA PRO A 2 -30.85 -22.39 -42.27
C PRO A 2 -30.17 -21.10 -41.84
N ARG A 3 -29.77 -21.02 -40.56
CA ARG A 3 -28.99 -19.87 -40.05
C ARG A 3 -27.64 -19.91 -40.77
N ASP A 4 -27.23 -18.77 -41.36
CA ASP A 4 -25.92 -18.61 -41.97
C ASP A 4 -24.83 -18.90 -40.96
N PRO A 5 -24.05 -19.97 -41.05
CA PRO A 5 -23.03 -20.36 -40.11
C PRO A 5 -21.87 -19.35 -40.03
N ARG A 6 -21.63 -18.55 -41.08
CA ARG A 6 -20.60 -17.50 -41.11
C ARG A 6 -21.03 -16.29 -40.30
N GLY A 7 -22.28 -15.83 -40.39
CA GLY A 7 -22.82 -14.73 -39.61
C GLY A 7 -22.90 -15.07 -38.12
N ALA A 8 -23.20 -16.33 -37.77
CA ALA A 8 -23.20 -16.77 -36.38
C ALA A 8 -21.77 -16.79 -35.77
N ALA A 9 -20.77 -17.24 -36.52
CA ALA A 9 -19.38 -17.21 -36.07
C ALA A 9 -18.85 -15.77 -35.83
N GLU A 10 -19.12 -14.87 -36.77
CA GLU A 10 -18.72 -13.45 -36.64
C GLU A 10 -19.39 -12.73 -35.44
N SER A 11 -20.68 -13.02 -35.20
CA SER A 11 -21.40 -12.45 -34.07
C SER A 11 -20.80 -12.94 -32.73
N TRP A 12 -20.45 -14.23 -32.65
CA TRP A 12 -19.80 -14.82 -31.46
C TRP A 12 -18.40 -14.23 -31.21
N PHE A 13 -17.58 -14.05 -32.27
CA PHE A 13 -16.28 -13.41 -32.15
C PHE A 13 -16.38 -11.98 -31.64
N ARG A 14 -17.32 -11.19 -32.16
CA ARG A 14 -17.58 -9.82 -31.73
C ARG A 14 -18.01 -9.77 -30.24
N GLU A 15 -18.85 -10.69 -29.81
CA GLU A 15 -19.30 -10.77 -28.42
C GLU A 15 -18.14 -11.13 -27.48
N MET A 16 -17.32 -12.10 -27.84
CA MET A 16 -16.13 -12.51 -27.09
C MET A 16 -15.14 -11.36 -26.92
N GLU A 17 -14.84 -10.62 -27.99
CA GLU A 17 -13.96 -9.45 -27.90
C GLU A 17 -14.55 -8.32 -27.02
N ARG A 18 -15.86 -8.13 -27.04
CA ARG A 18 -16.54 -7.19 -26.12
C ARG A 18 -16.40 -7.62 -24.66
N ILE A 19 -16.54 -8.89 -24.34
CA ILE A 19 -16.38 -9.42 -22.97
C ILE A 19 -14.95 -9.19 -22.49
N LYS A 20 -13.95 -9.56 -23.29
CA LYS A 20 -12.53 -9.35 -22.97
C LYS A 20 -12.22 -7.86 -22.77
N ALA A 21 -12.74 -6.98 -23.63
CA ALA A 21 -12.52 -5.55 -23.53
C ALA A 21 -13.16 -4.96 -22.25
N ARG A 22 -14.37 -5.40 -21.88
CA ARG A 22 -15.04 -4.98 -20.63
C ARG A 22 -14.27 -5.44 -19.39
N TYR A 23 -13.85 -6.72 -19.37
CA TYR A 23 -13.05 -7.26 -18.27
C TYR A 23 -11.74 -6.50 -18.11
N ARG A 24 -10.99 -6.28 -19.19
CA ARG A 24 -9.74 -5.51 -19.18
C ARG A 24 -9.93 -4.07 -18.69
N LYS A 25 -10.99 -3.38 -19.12
CA LYS A 25 -11.34 -2.03 -18.65
C LYS A 25 -11.63 -2.02 -17.15
N LEU A 26 -12.42 -2.99 -16.66
CA LEU A 26 -12.76 -3.11 -15.24
C LEU A 26 -11.50 -3.37 -14.40
N VAL A 27 -10.65 -4.32 -14.80
CA VAL A 27 -9.38 -4.61 -14.11
C VAL A 27 -8.47 -3.39 -14.08
N PHE A 28 -8.32 -2.67 -15.21
CA PHE A 28 -7.47 -1.49 -15.30
C PHE A 28 -7.99 -0.34 -14.41
N PHE A 29 -9.29 -0.07 -14.46
CA PHE A 29 -9.91 0.96 -13.63
C PHE A 29 -9.75 0.64 -12.14
N THR A 30 -10.00 -0.62 -11.75
CA THR A 30 -9.86 -1.07 -10.36
C THR A 30 -8.40 -1.00 -9.90
N TRP A 31 -7.44 -1.35 -10.77
CA TRP A 31 -6.01 -1.20 -10.49
C TRP A 31 -5.62 0.26 -10.23
N PHE A 32 -6.09 1.18 -11.07
CA PHE A 32 -5.84 2.61 -10.91
C PHE A 32 -6.45 3.14 -9.60
N LEU A 33 -7.71 2.78 -9.32
CA LEU A 33 -8.37 3.15 -8.06
C LEU A 33 -7.64 2.57 -6.84
N THR A 34 -7.05 1.37 -6.95
CA THR A 34 -6.24 0.78 -5.86
C THR A 34 -5.01 1.64 -5.58
N LEU A 35 -4.33 2.11 -6.62
CA LEU A 35 -3.18 3.00 -6.48
C LEU A 35 -3.58 4.33 -5.82
N ASP A 36 -4.65 4.97 -6.31
CA ASP A 36 -5.16 6.22 -5.75
C ASP A 36 -5.58 6.06 -4.28
N LEU A 37 -6.24 4.95 -3.94
CA LEU A 37 -6.65 4.68 -2.57
C LEU A 37 -5.46 4.51 -1.62
N ILE A 38 -4.37 3.88 -2.06
CA ILE A 38 -3.13 3.77 -1.26
C ILE A 38 -2.51 5.15 -1.06
N MET A 39 -2.45 5.98 -2.10
CA MET A 39 -1.97 7.36 -1.99
C MET A 39 -2.85 8.18 -1.04
N PHE A 40 -4.17 8.03 -1.14
CA PHE A 40 -5.10 8.68 -0.23
C PHE A 40 -4.98 8.15 1.21
N GLY A 41 -4.72 6.86 1.40
CA GLY A 41 -4.40 6.28 2.72
C GLY A 41 -3.12 6.86 3.33
N ALA A 42 -2.10 7.13 2.51
CA ALA A 42 -0.92 7.86 2.96
C ALA A 42 -1.27 9.32 3.35
N PHE A 43 -2.15 9.98 2.62
CA PHE A 43 -2.65 11.31 2.98
C PHE A 43 -3.44 11.30 4.31
N VAL A 44 -4.32 10.30 4.54
CA VAL A 44 -4.99 10.10 5.85
C VAL A 44 -3.97 10.02 6.97
N ARG A 45 -2.85 9.30 6.75
CA ARG A 45 -1.76 9.16 7.73
C ARG A 45 -0.99 10.45 7.94
N LEU A 46 -0.67 11.17 6.85
CA LEU A 46 0.08 12.43 6.89
C LEU A 46 -0.70 13.57 7.57
N THR A 47 -2.01 13.59 7.41
CA THR A 47 -2.91 14.58 8.04
C THR A 47 -3.37 14.18 9.45
N ASP A 48 -2.82 13.08 9.99
CA ASP A 48 -3.21 12.51 11.27
C ASP A 48 -4.73 12.36 11.43
N SER A 49 -5.37 11.86 10.34
CA SER A 49 -6.83 11.75 10.24
C SER A 49 -7.35 10.33 10.52
N GLY A 50 -6.48 9.39 10.93
CA GLY A 50 -6.85 7.98 11.09
C GLY A 50 -7.72 7.65 12.30
N LEU A 51 -8.02 8.65 13.16
CA LEU A 51 -8.97 8.58 14.27
C LEU A 51 -9.92 9.80 14.26
N GLY A 52 -10.21 10.34 13.10
CA GLY A 52 -11.24 11.38 12.93
C GLY A 52 -12.64 10.89 13.27
N CYS A 53 -12.87 9.56 13.14
CA CYS A 53 -14.06 8.83 13.60
C CYS A 53 -13.62 7.71 14.54
N PRO A 54 -14.12 7.64 15.78
CA PRO A 54 -13.63 6.70 16.81
C PRO A 54 -14.17 5.27 16.64
N ASP A 55 -15.18 5.08 15.81
CA ASP A 55 -15.90 3.82 15.57
C ASP A 55 -15.78 3.33 14.13
N TRP A 56 -16.20 2.12 13.90
CA TRP A 56 -16.25 1.49 12.59
C TRP A 56 -17.52 0.60 12.48
N PRO A 57 -18.24 0.57 11.35
CA PRO A 57 -17.92 1.13 10.03
C PRO A 57 -18.29 2.61 9.87
N GLY A 58 -19.08 3.18 10.76
CA GLY A 58 -19.58 4.55 10.70
C GLY A 58 -18.66 5.58 11.37
N CYS A 59 -19.29 6.69 11.76
CA CYS A 59 -18.67 7.78 12.49
C CYS A 59 -19.68 8.22 13.60
N TYR A 60 -19.37 7.94 14.86
CA TYR A 60 -20.28 8.15 16.00
C TYR A 60 -21.67 7.50 15.74
N GLY A 61 -21.68 6.25 15.26
CA GLY A 61 -22.89 5.51 14.91
C GLY A 61 -23.63 5.99 13.65
N SER A 62 -23.20 7.09 13.03
CA SER A 62 -23.78 7.64 11.80
C SER A 62 -23.04 7.14 10.56
N VAL A 63 -23.75 7.08 9.42
CA VAL A 63 -23.15 6.67 8.13
C VAL A 63 -22.20 7.74 7.59
N THR A 64 -22.44 9.03 7.93
CA THR A 64 -21.64 10.16 7.45
C THR A 64 -21.25 11.08 8.61
N PRO A 65 -20.12 11.81 8.52
CA PRO A 65 -19.74 12.83 9.50
C PRO A 65 -20.78 13.95 9.69
N LEU A 66 -21.63 14.22 8.68
CA LEU A 66 -22.72 15.19 8.83
C LEU A 66 -23.78 14.74 9.82
N GLY A 67 -24.10 13.44 9.84
CA GLY A 67 -25.03 12.87 10.82
C GLY A 67 -24.48 12.89 12.25
N ALA A 68 -23.15 12.90 12.40
CA ALA A 68 -22.41 12.95 13.68
C ALA A 68 -21.94 14.37 14.06
N ARG A 69 -22.47 15.40 13.43
CA ARG A 69 -21.95 16.78 13.57
C ARG A 69 -21.92 17.27 15.03
N GLY A 70 -22.92 16.91 15.84
CA GLY A 70 -23.00 17.26 17.27
C GLY A 70 -21.86 16.64 18.05
N ASP A 71 -21.69 15.32 17.93
CA ASP A 71 -20.67 14.55 18.64
C ASP A 71 -19.25 14.98 18.24
N ILE A 72 -19.02 15.25 16.95
CA ILE A 72 -17.73 15.74 16.43
C ILE A 72 -17.43 17.14 17.01
N HIS A 73 -18.45 18.01 17.11
CA HIS A 73 -18.27 19.34 17.68
C HIS A 73 -17.94 19.26 19.16
N GLU A 74 -18.66 18.46 19.93
CA GLU A 74 -18.39 18.23 21.36
C GLU A 74 -16.98 17.67 21.58
N ALA A 75 -16.58 16.62 20.82
CA ALA A 75 -15.24 16.06 20.88
C ALA A 75 -14.15 17.09 20.56
N THR A 76 -14.39 17.96 19.56
CA THR A 76 -13.44 19.03 19.19
C THR A 76 -13.33 20.09 20.29
N GLN A 77 -14.43 20.44 20.97
CA GLN A 77 -14.39 21.37 22.09
C GLN A 77 -13.69 20.78 23.33
N ALA A 78 -13.96 19.51 23.62
CA ALA A 78 -13.32 18.81 24.74
C ALA A 78 -11.80 18.65 24.53
N MET A 79 -11.36 18.51 23.27
CA MET A 79 -9.94 18.35 22.94
C MET A 79 -9.60 19.12 21.66
N PRO A 80 -9.31 20.45 21.74
CA PRO A 80 -9.10 21.30 20.56
C PRO A 80 -7.94 20.88 19.65
N PHE A 81 -6.92 20.23 20.21
CA PHE A 81 -5.76 19.68 19.49
C PHE A 81 -5.83 18.15 19.33
N GLY A 82 -7.00 17.57 19.56
CA GLY A 82 -7.24 16.13 19.46
C GLY A 82 -7.33 15.60 18.03
N PRO A 83 -7.47 14.29 17.88
CA PRO A 83 -7.55 13.65 16.57
C PRO A 83 -8.88 13.91 15.86
N VAL A 84 -9.92 14.37 16.57
CA VAL A 84 -11.27 14.52 16.03
C VAL A 84 -11.53 15.96 15.61
N THR A 85 -11.75 16.15 14.30
CA THR A 85 -12.31 17.39 13.72
C THR A 85 -13.18 17.02 12.55
N MET A 86 -14.07 17.93 12.12
CA MET A 86 -14.96 17.67 10.97
C MET A 86 -14.18 17.34 9.68
N SER A 87 -13.06 18.02 9.42
CA SER A 87 -12.20 17.75 8.26
C SER A 87 -11.52 16.39 8.33
N LYS A 88 -10.95 16.03 9.48
CA LYS A 88 -10.32 14.72 9.69
C LYS A 88 -11.34 13.58 9.59
N ALA A 89 -12.54 13.76 10.13
CA ALA A 89 -13.62 12.78 10.01
C ALA A 89 -14.01 12.54 8.54
N TRP A 90 -14.11 13.62 7.73
CA TRP A 90 -14.38 13.47 6.30
C TRP A 90 -13.24 12.79 5.53
N ILE A 91 -12.00 13.17 5.79
CA ILE A 91 -10.82 12.54 5.17
C ILE A 91 -10.84 11.03 5.42
N GLU A 92 -11.06 10.61 6.66
CA GLU A 92 -11.13 9.19 7.01
C GLU A 92 -12.33 8.48 6.36
N MET A 93 -13.53 9.07 6.44
CA MET A 93 -14.75 8.45 5.89
C MET A 93 -14.72 8.33 4.36
N ILE A 94 -14.16 9.31 3.64
CA ILE A 94 -13.97 9.21 2.19
C ILE A 94 -13.05 8.01 1.87
N HIS A 95 -11.98 7.82 2.62
CA HIS A 95 -11.11 6.66 2.45
C HIS A 95 -11.88 5.33 2.63
N ARG A 96 -12.71 5.23 3.66
CA ARG A 96 -13.55 4.04 3.90
C ARG A 96 -14.56 3.80 2.77
N TYR A 97 -15.21 4.86 2.25
CA TYR A 97 -16.17 4.74 1.15
C TYR A 97 -15.49 4.27 -0.15
N VAL A 98 -14.34 4.85 -0.49
CA VAL A 98 -13.58 4.43 -1.68
C VAL A 98 -13.08 2.99 -1.52
N GLY A 99 -12.65 2.59 -0.31
CA GLY A 99 -12.29 1.21 0.00
C GLY A 99 -13.44 0.23 -0.20
N THR A 100 -14.66 0.61 0.19
CA THR A 100 -15.88 -0.19 -0.04
C THR A 100 -16.19 -0.32 -1.53
N ILE A 101 -16.10 0.78 -2.29
CA ILE A 101 -16.26 0.78 -3.75
C ILE A 101 -15.22 -0.14 -4.41
N LEU A 102 -13.97 -0.06 -3.99
CA LEU A 102 -12.89 -0.94 -4.47
C LEU A 102 -13.24 -2.42 -4.24
N GLY A 103 -13.72 -2.77 -3.06
CA GLY A 103 -14.18 -4.13 -2.74
C GLY A 103 -15.29 -4.61 -3.68
N MET A 104 -16.29 -3.77 -3.95
CA MET A 104 -17.38 -4.08 -4.89
C MET A 104 -16.87 -4.29 -6.33
N LEU A 105 -15.92 -3.48 -6.79
CA LEU A 105 -15.31 -3.65 -8.11
C LEU A 105 -14.53 -4.95 -8.21
N ILE A 106 -13.80 -5.36 -7.16
CA ILE A 106 -13.07 -6.64 -7.13
C ILE A 106 -14.08 -7.82 -7.15
N ILE A 107 -15.21 -7.72 -6.46
CA ILE A 107 -16.31 -8.71 -6.58
C ILE A 107 -16.79 -8.80 -8.04
N GLY A 108 -16.98 -7.65 -8.71
CA GLY A 108 -17.33 -7.61 -10.14
C GLY A 108 -16.29 -8.29 -11.04
N ILE A 109 -14.99 -8.09 -10.74
CA ILE A 109 -13.89 -8.78 -11.44
C ILE A 109 -13.99 -10.30 -11.24
N VAL A 110 -14.20 -10.77 -10.00
CA VAL A 110 -14.35 -12.20 -9.69
C VAL A 110 -15.56 -12.78 -10.40
N TYR A 111 -16.70 -12.09 -10.37
CA TYR A 111 -17.91 -12.52 -11.09
C TYR A 111 -17.64 -12.68 -12.58
N MET A 112 -17.04 -11.69 -13.23
CA MET A 112 -16.72 -11.77 -14.66
C MET A 112 -15.69 -12.88 -14.96
N ALA A 113 -14.63 -12.98 -14.13
CA ALA A 113 -13.60 -14.00 -14.28
C ALA A 113 -14.18 -15.43 -14.17
N TRP A 114 -15.16 -15.64 -13.30
CA TRP A 114 -15.82 -16.92 -13.10
C TRP A 114 -16.84 -17.22 -14.18
N ARG A 115 -17.74 -16.25 -14.49
CA ARG A 115 -18.84 -16.38 -15.45
C ARG A 115 -18.33 -16.60 -16.87
N TYR A 116 -17.26 -15.90 -17.23
CA TYR A 116 -16.68 -15.91 -18.57
C TYR A 116 -15.30 -16.60 -18.63
N ARG A 117 -15.05 -17.57 -17.73
CA ARG A 117 -13.74 -18.25 -17.64
C ARG A 117 -13.33 -18.98 -18.95
N ARG A 118 -14.30 -19.46 -19.72
CA ARG A 118 -14.06 -20.15 -21.00
C ARG A 118 -13.66 -19.13 -22.08
N GLU A 119 -14.39 -18.04 -22.17
CA GLU A 119 -14.18 -16.95 -23.12
C GLU A 119 -12.88 -16.21 -22.85
N LEU A 120 -12.55 -16.00 -21.56
CA LEU A 120 -11.30 -15.40 -21.13
C LEU A 120 -10.10 -16.35 -21.26
N GLY A 121 -10.34 -17.67 -21.35
CA GLY A 121 -9.29 -18.70 -21.46
C GLY A 121 -8.38 -18.76 -20.24
N ARG A 122 -8.85 -18.37 -19.05
CA ARG A 122 -8.02 -18.23 -17.84
C ARG A 122 -8.75 -18.70 -16.59
N SER A 123 -7.95 -19.17 -15.61
CA SER A 123 -8.44 -19.50 -14.27
C SER A 123 -8.85 -18.24 -13.52
N PRO A 124 -9.98 -18.22 -12.79
CA PRO A 124 -10.39 -17.12 -11.91
C PRO A 124 -9.57 -17.05 -10.61
N ALA A 125 -8.66 -17.99 -10.36
CA ALA A 125 -7.95 -18.12 -9.09
C ALA A 125 -7.28 -16.80 -8.63
N LEU A 126 -6.60 -16.10 -9.53
CA LEU A 126 -5.95 -14.82 -9.19
C LEU A 126 -6.96 -13.75 -8.77
N ALA A 127 -8.11 -13.66 -9.45
CA ALA A 127 -9.18 -12.74 -9.05
C ALA A 127 -9.75 -13.09 -7.67
N VAL A 128 -9.95 -14.39 -7.40
CA VAL A 128 -10.40 -14.88 -6.08
C VAL A 128 -9.36 -14.58 -5.00
N THR A 129 -8.07 -14.82 -5.26
CA THR A 129 -6.98 -14.46 -4.34
C THR A 129 -6.98 -12.96 -4.03
N THR A 130 -7.22 -12.12 -5.04
CA THR A 130 -7.31 -10.66 -4.86
C THR A 130 -8.52 -10.29 -3.98
N LEU A 131 -9.67 -10.98 -4.14
CA LEU A 131 -10.84 -10.77 -3.27
C LEU A 131 -10.55 -11.15 -1.82
N VAL A 132 -9.93 -12.31 -1.59
CA VAL A 132 -9.52 -12.71 -0.23
C VAL A 132 -8.57 -11.69 0.38
N ALA A 133 -7.57 -11.23 -0.40
CA ALA A 133 -6.61 -10.24 0.06
C ALA A 133 -7.29 -8.90 0.42
N VAL A 134 -8.26 -8.42 -0.36
CA VAL A 134 -8.97 -7.16 -0.04
C VAL A 134 -9.91 -7.32 1.15
N CYS A 135 -10.49 -8.50 1.39
CA CYS A 135 -11.26 -8.76 2.61
C CYS A 135 -10.36 -8.71 3.87
N VAL A 136 -9.18 -9.33 3.80
CA VAL A 136 -8.17 -9.23 4.89
C VAL A 136 -7.75 -7.78 5.09
N GLN A 137 -7.48 -7.05 4.00
CA GLN A 137 -7.13 -5.62 4.04
C GLN A 137 -8.22 -4.78 4.70
N GLY A 138 -9.49 -5.06 4.41
CA GLY A 138 -10.64 -4.39 5.06
C GLY A 138 -10.72 -4.67 6.55
N ALA A 139 -10.45 -5.90 6.98
CA ALA A 139 -10.40 -6.27 8.40
C ALA A 139 -9.27 -5.49 9.12
N PHE A 140 -8.06 -5.44 8.55
CA PHE A 140 -6.99 -4.62 9.12
C PHE A 140 -7.35 -3.13 9.12
N GLY A 141 -8.09 -2.64 8.09
CA GLY A 141 -8.60 -1.27 8.08
C GLY A 141 -9.54 -0.98 9.24
N ALA A 142 -10.46 -1.88 9.58
CA ALA A 142 -11.31 -1.77 10.77
C ALA A 142 -10.48 -1.78 12.06
N TRP A 143 -9.48 -2.66 12.13
CA TRP A 143 -8.62 -2.78 13.31
C TRP A 143 -7.71 -1.57 13.52
N THR A 144 -7.34 -0.80 12.49
CA THR A 144 -6.60 0.44 12.70
C THR A 144 -7.36 1.41 13.59
N VAL A 145 -8.69 1.46 13.47
CA VAL A 145 -9.57 2.31 14.29
C VAL A 145 -9.81 1.69 15.66
N THR A 146 -10.29 0.44 15.69
CA THR A 146 -10.70 -0.23 16.94
C THR A 146 -9.53 -0.50 17.88
N HIS A 147 -8.30 -0.61 17.36
CA HIS A 147 -7.07 -0.72 18.16
C HIS A 147 -6.28 0.61 18.23
N LYS A 148 -6.96 1.75 18.03
CA LYS A 148 -6.41 3.10 18.26
C LYS A 148 -5.03 3.29 17.61
N LEU A 149 -4.91 2.96 16.33
CA LEU A 149 -3.69 3.07 15.53
C LEU A 149 -2.50 2.27 16.07
N MET A 150 -2.73 1.14 16.70
CA MET A 150 -1.66 0.23 17.15
C MET A 150 -0.63 0.01 16.02
N PRO A 151 0.68 0.27 16.24
CA PRO A 151 1.69 0.28 15.18
C PRO A 151 1.75 -1.00 14.34
N ALA A 152 1.61 -2.17 14.97
CA ALA A 152 1.61 -3.46 14.26
C ALA A 152 0.41 -3.60 13.32
N VAL A 153 -0.76 -3.15 13.73
CA VAL A 153 -1.99 -3.20 12.92
C VAL A 153 -1.89 -2.26 11.72
N VAL A 154 -1.44 -1.02 11.94
CA VAL A 154 -1.31 -0.02 10.86
C VAL A 154 -0.22 -0.42 9.87
N THR A 155 0.93 -0.94 10.35
CA THR A 155 1.99 -1.47 9.48
C THR A 155 1.49 -2.66 8.65
N SER A 156 0.74 -3.57 9.26
CA SER A 156 0.14 -4.71 8.55
C SER A 156 -0.87 -4.25 7.50
N HIS A 157 -1.71 -3.26 7.84
CA HIS A 157 -2.65 -2.65 6.89
C HIS A 157 -1.93 -2.07 5.66
N LEU A 158 -0.80 -1.38 5.84
CA LEU A 158 0.04 -0.89 4.74
C LEU A 158 0.56 -2.05 3.87
N VAL A 159 1.15 -3.09 4.48
CA VAL A 159 1.73 -4.23 3.77
C VAL A 159 0.67 -5.01 2.98
N PHE A 160 -0.50 -5.26 3.57
CA PHE A 160 -1.61 -5.92 2.87
C PHE A 160 -2.19 -5.03 1.77
N GLY A 161 -2.26 -3.71 1.96
CA GLY A 161 -2.69 -2.77 0.92
C GLY A 161 -1.79 -2.82 -0.31
N LEU A 162 -0.47 -2.79 -0.10
CA LEU A 162 0.51 -2.94 -1.19
C LEU A 162 0.47 -4.34 -1.82
N SER A 163 0.13 -5.38 -1.05
CA SER A 163 -0.07 -6.73 -1.59
C SER A 163 -1.29 -6.80 -2.51
N VAL A 164 -2.39 -6.12 -2.17
CA VAL A 164 -3.56 -5.98 -3.06
C VAL A 164 -3.17 -5.24 -4.35
N LEU A 165 -2.38 -4.17 -4.27
CA LEU A 165 -1.88 -3.46 -5.44
C LEU A 165 -1.00 -4.36 -6.32
N ALA A 166 -0.12 -5.17 -5.72
CA ALA A 166 0.72 -6.12 -6.44
C ALA A 166 -0.12 -7.18 -7.18
N LEU A 167 -1.15 -7.73 -6.52
CA LEU A 167 -2.10 -8.67 -7.14
C LEU A 167 -2.88 -8.03 -8.27
N MET A 168 -3.39 -6.80 -8.09
CA MET A 168 -4.09 -6.04 -9.14
C MET A 168 -3.15 -5.70 -10.30
N THR A 169 -1.88 -5.37 -10.02
CA THR A 169 -0.86 -5.14 -11.05
C THR A 169 -0.61 -6.42 -11.85
N TRP A 170 -0.49 -7.56 -11.18
CA TRP A 170 -0.34 -8.85 -11.85
C TRP A 170 -1.57 -9.18 -12.69
N LEU A 171 -2.77 -9.00 -12.15
CA LEU A 171 -4.01 -9.21 -12.87
C LEU A 171 -4.08 -8.31 -14.13
N SER A 172 -3.76 -7.02 -14.00
CA SER A 172 -3.71 -6.07 -15.11
C SER A 172 -2.64 -6.43 -16.16
N ALA A 173 -1.45 -6.86 -15.72
CA ALA A 173 -0.38 -7.26 -16.62
C ALA A 173 -0.76 -8.46 -17.48
N ARG A 174 -1.51 -9.43 -16.92
CA ARG A 174 -1.99 -10.61 -17.67
C ARG A 174 -2.98 -10.27 -18.77
N GLU A 175 -3.61 -9.10 -18.72
CA GLU A 175 -4.58 -8.64 -19.73
C GLU A 175 -3.92 -7.89 -20.91
N ARG A 176 -2.62 -7.63 -20.84
CA ARG A 176 -1.86 -6.97 -21.90
C ARG A 176 -1.17 -7.99 -22.80
N PRO A 177 -0.92 -7.65 -24.08
CA PRO A 177 -0.03 -8.45 -24.91
C PRO A 177 1.33 -8.56 -24.23
N HIS A 178 1.82 -9.79 -24.07
CA HIS A 178 3.13 -10.00 -23.48
C HIS A 178 4.22 -9.57 -24.45
N LEU A 179 5.14 -8.73 -24.00
CA LEU A 179 6.41 -8.54 -24.69
C LEU A 179 7.11 -9.90 -24.77
N ALA A 180 7.60 -10.27 -25.93
CA ALA A 180 8.41 -11.46 -26.10
C ALA A 180 9.72 -11.25 -25.34
N ILE A 181 9.77 -11.70 -24.10
CA ILE A 181 10.98 -11.71 -23.29
C ILE A 181 11.73 -12.98 -23.69
N GLY A 182 12.99 -12.85 -24.14
CA GLY A 182 13.81 -13.99 -24.54
C GLY A 182 13.95 -15.00 -23.40
N ALA A 183 14.08 -16.28 -23.73
CA ALA A 183 14.25 -17.37 -22.75
C ALA A 183 15.45 -17.11 -21.80
N ALA A 184 16.49 -16.44 -22.27
CA ALA A 184 17.64 -16.03 -21.48
C ALA A 184 17.29 -15.15 -20.26
N ALA A 185 16.22 -14.37 -20.33
CA ALA A 185 15.78 -13.53 -19.21
C ALA A 185 15.23 -14.34 -18.03
N ALA A 186 14.88 -15.62 -18.22
CA ALA A 186 14.40 -16.48 -17.14
C ALA A 186 15.44 -16.67 -16.03
N ARG A 187 16.74 -16.53 -16.32
CA ARG A 187 17.84 -16.57 -15.32
C ARG A 187 17.70 -15.50 -14.24
N TRP A 188 17.01 -14.41 -14.52
CA TRP A 188 16.82 -13.30 -13.58
C TRP A 188 15.69 -13.50 -12.58
N LYS A 189 14.82 -14.51 -12.79
CA LYS A 189 13.67 -14.76 -11.89
C LYS A 189 14.04 -14.87 -10.42
N PRO A 190 15.06 -15.67 -9.99
CA PRO A 190 15.42 -15.76 -8.58
C PRO A 190 15.92 -14.43 -8.03
N TRP A 191 16.70 -13.67 -8.81
CA TRP A 191 17.22 -12.38 -8.39
C TRP A 191 16.10 -11.34 -8.23
N VAL A 192 15.12 -11.34 -9.13
CA VAL A 192 13.92 -10.50 -9.01
C VAL A 192 13.10 -10.89 -7.78
N ALA A 193 12.97 -12.19 -7.49
CA ALA A 193 12.26 -12.67 -6.30
C ALA A 193 12.96 -12.23 -5.00
N VAL A 194 14.29 -12.31 -4.94
CA VAL A 194 15.08 -11.78 -3.80
C VAL A 194 14.86 -10.26 -3.68
N GLY A 195 14.96 -9.53 -4.80
CA GLY A 195 14.71 -8.07 -4.82
C GLY A 195 13.31 -7.69 -4.31
N PHE A 196 12.30 -8.46 -4.69
CA PHE A 196 10.93 -8.29 -4.17
C PHE A 196 10.86 -8.55 -2.66
N GLY A 197 11.52 -9.61 -2.16
CA GLY A 197 11.60 -9.90 -0.73
C GLY A 197 12.29 -8.78 0.07
N LEU A 198 13.43 -8.28 -0.42
CA LEU A 198 14.13 -7.15 0.20
C LEU A 198 13.27 -5.87 0.21
N LEU A 199 12.54 -5.60 -0.88
CA LEU A 199 11.63 -4.46 -0.95
C LEU A 199 10.47 -4.60 0.05
N LEU A 200 9.92 -5.81 0.21
CA LEU A 200 8.86 -6.08 1.18
C LEU A 200 9.33 -5.81 2.61
N VAL A 201 10.53 -6.25 2.96
CA VAL A 201 11.15 -5.96 4.27
C VAL A 201 11.33 -4.45 4.45
N GLN A 202 11.88 -3.75 3.44
CA GLN A 202 12.08 -2.30 3.50
C GLN A 202 10.78 -1.53 3.69
N VAL A 203 9.73 -1.93 2.98
CA VAL A 203 8.38 -1.33 3.14
C VAL A 203 7.83 -1.56 4.54
N THR A 204 8.02 -2.77 5.08
CA THR A 204 7.58 -3.09 6.46
C THR A 204 8.35 -2.25 7.48
N LEU A 205 9.66 -2.10 7.33
CA LEU A 205 10.48 -1.25 8.19
C LEU A 205 10.09 0.23 8.06
N GLY A 206 9.79 0.72 6.84
CA GLY A 206 9.31 2.09 6.63
C GLY A 206 7.93 2.33 7.23
N GLY A 207 7.02 1.35 7.11
CA GLY A 207 5.74 1.36 7.81
C GLY A 207 5.94 1.44 9.33
N TRP A 208 6.88 0.67 9.89
CA TRP A 208 7.21 0.70 11.31
C TRP A 208 7.78 2.04 11.77
N VAL A 209 8.63 2.69 10.96
CA VAL A 209 9.09 4.08 11.21
C VAL A 209 7.91 5.04 11.22
N SER A 210 7.05 4.99 10.22
CA SER A 210 5.89 5.88 10.11
C SER A 210 4.91 5.71 11.28
N THR A 211 4.55 4.47 11.60
CA THR A 211 3.55 4.18 12.64
C THR A 211 4.02 4.49 14.06
N ASN A 212 5.33 4.50 14.27
CA ASN A 212 5.94 4.88 15.55
C ASN A 212 6.40 6.34 15.63
N TYR A 213 6.12 7.18 14.62
CA TYR A 213 6.59 8.56 14.52
C TYR A 213 8.12 8.70 14.65
N ALA A 214 8.86 7.68 14.23
CA ALA A 214 10.32 7.62 14.35
C ALA A 214 11.07 8.31 13.19
N ALA A 215 10.37 9.01 12.27
CA ALA A 215 10.96 9.59 11.07
C ALA A 215 12.07 10.62 11.34
N LEU A 216 11.98 11.34 12.48
CA LEU A 216 12.96 12.33 12.90
C LEU A 216 13.82 11.88 14.09
N ALA A 217 13.82 10.59 14.43
CA ALA A 217 14.64 10.07 15.50
C ALA A 217 16.17 10.22 15.23
N CYS A 218 16.58 10.30 13.97
CA CYS A 218 17.93 10.63 13.53
C CYS A 218 17.86 11.82 12.57
N MET A 219 18.19 13.00 13.00
CA MET A 219 18.08 14.24 12.19
C MET A 219 19.34 14.56 11.38
N ASP A 220 20.43 13.88 11.61
CA ASP A 220 21.69 14.01 10.86
C ASP A 220 21.87 12.87 9.84
N PHE A 221 22.72 13.11 8.86
CA PHE A 221 23.02 12.15 7.80
C PHE A 221 24.48 12.34 7.34
N PRO A 222 25.22 11.25 7.10
CA PRO A 222 24.84 9.81 7.15
C PRO A 222 24.79 9.20 8.55
N MET A 223 25.33 9.87 9.56
CA MET A 223 25.35 9.45 10.96
C MET A 223 23.99 9.66 11.63
N CYS A 224 23.86 9.22 12.86
CA CYS A 224 22.72 9.47 13.73
C CYS A 224 23.25 9.92 15.09
N HIS A 225 22.86 11.12 15.53
CA HIS A 225 23.39 11.77 16.75
C HIS A 225 24.93 11.88 16.73
N GLY A 226 25.52 12.18 15.57
CA GLY A 226 26.97 12.28 15.38
C GLY A 226 27.73 10.95 15.40
N GLN A 227 27.04 9.81 15.44
CA GLN A 227 27.63 8.47 15.56
C GLN A 227 27.15 7.55 14.42
N TRP A 228 28.01 6.63 13.98
CA TRP A 228 27.61 5.57 13.03
C TRP A 228 26.72 4.51 13.69
N VAL A 229 26.95 4.24 14.96
CA VAL A 229 26.16 3.33 15.79
C VAL A 229 25.80 4.10 17.06
N PRO A 230 24.63 4.78 17.08
CA PRO A 230 24.15 5.53 18.23
C PRO A 230 23.68 4.60 19.36
N ASP A 231 23.34 5.17 20.50
CA ASP A 231 22.66 4.42 21.57
C ASP A 231 21.25 4.01 21.11
N MET A 232 20.92 2.73 21.23
CA MET A 232 19.72 2.11 20.69
C MET A 232 19.12 1.08 21.63
N ASP A 233 17.79 1.16 21.82
CA ASP A 233 17.00 0.12 22.48
C ASP A 233 16.19 -0.67 21.45
N PHE A 234 16.75 -1.80 21.03
CA PHE A 234 16.05 -2.70 20.09
C PHE A 234 14.85 -3.39 20.71
N HIS A 235 14.88 -3.69 22.01
CA HIS A 235 13.78 -4.37 22.68
C HIS A 235 12.54 -3.48 22.74
N GLY A 236 12.69 -2.25 23.18
CA GLY A 236 11.61 -1.25 23.20
C GLY A 236 11.15 -0.86 21.81
N GLY A 237 12.09 -0.68 20.85
CA GLY A 237 11.80 -0.28 19.48
C GLY A 237 11.03 -1.32 18.66
N TYR A 238 11.26 -2.62 18.89
CA TYR A 238 10.66 -3.71 18.12
C TYR A 238 9.67 -4.58 18.92
N SER A 239 9.21 -4.12 20.06
CA SER A 239 8.05 -4.70 20.74
C SER A 239 6.80 -4.52 19.89
N VAL A 240 6.24 -5.65 19.41
CA VAL A 240 5.14 -5.65 18.41
C VAL A 240 3.79 -5.35 19.05
N ILE A 241 3.53 -5.93 20.25
CA ILE A 241 2.24 -5.82 20.94
C ILE A 241 2.34 -4.68 21.97
N ARG A 242 1.99 -3.48 21.53
CA ARG A 242 1.98 -2.27 22.39
C ARG A 242 1.08 -1.18 21.80
N GLY A 243 0.63 -0.27 22.65
CA GLY A 243 -0.09 0.93 22.23
C GLY A 243 0.77 1.89 21.40
N LEU A 244 0.13 2.84 20.77
CA LEU A 244 0.83 3.91 20.04
C LEU A 244 1.59 4.80 21.01
N GLY A 245 2.89 4.96 20.79
CA GLY A 245 3.76 5.80 21.65
C GLY A 245 4.13 5.18 23.00
N GLU A 246 3.75 3.94 23.26
CA GLU A 246 3.97 3.25 24.52
C GLU A 246 4.91 2.04 24.37
N LEU A 247 5.52 1.62 25.46
CA LEU A 247 6.16 0.33 25.62
C LEU A 247 5.14 -0.71 26.12
N PRO A 248 5.46 -2.02 26.13
CA PRO A 248 4.57 -3.03 26.73
C PRO A 248 4.29 -2.82 28.21
N SER A 249 5.16 -2.09 28.92
CA SER A 249 4.98 -1.68 30.32
C SER A 249 3.94 -0.58 30.50
N GLY A 250 3.47 0.09 29.43
CA GLY A 250 2.63 1.28 29.47
C GLY A 250 3.41 2.59 29.61
N GLU A 251 4.73 2.53 29.73
CA GLU A 251 5.59 3.71 29.71
C GLU A 251 5.73 4.29 28.31
N MET A 252 6.05 5.58 28.20
CA MET A 252 6.31 6.22 26.91
C MET A 252 7.53 5.60 26.24
N ILE A 253 7.45 5.39 24.92
CA ILE A 253 8.57 4.88 24.14
C ILE A 253 9.78 5.81 24.23
N SER A 254 10.95 5.23 24.51
CA SER A 254 12.18 5.98 24.71
C SER A 254 12.79 6.49 23.41
N GLN A 255 13.59 7.57 23.45
CA GLN A 255 14.33 8.07 22.29
C GLN A 255 15.30 7.02 21.72
N PRO A 256 16.06 6.23 22.51
CA PRO A 256 16.88 5.12 21.98
C PRO A 256 16.07 4.06 21.23
N ALA A 257 14.83 3.79 21.64
CA ALA A 257 13.94 2.87 20.93
C ALA A 257 13.51 3.41 19.55
N LEU A 258 13.12 4.70 19.47
CA LEU A 258 12.82 5.38 18.21
C LEU A 258 14.05 5.44 17.29
N THR A 259 15.23 5.70 17.88
CA THR A 259 16.51 5.70 17.17
C THR A 259 16.80 4.33 16.54
N ALA A 260 16.59 3.23 17.28
CA ALA A 260 16.75 1.87 16.76
C ALA A 260 15.85 1.61 15.55
N ILE A 261 14.57 2.01 15.62
CA ILE A 261 13.59 1.88 14.52
C ILE A 261 14.08 2.62 13.27
N HIS A 262 14.47 3.89 13.41
CA HIS A 262 14.91 4.71 12.28
C HIS A 262 16.23 4.20 11.69
N TRP A 263 17.20 3.90 12.55
CA TRP A 263 18.53 3.46 12.14
C TRP A 263 18.49 2.17 11.32
N VAL A 264 17.71 1.19 11.73
CA VAL A 264 17.55 -0.07 10.97
C VAL A 264 16.93 0.19 9.60
N HIS A 265 15.83 0.95 9.53
CA HIS A 265 15.19 1.28 8.27
C HIS A 265 16.15 1.98 7.30
N ARG A 266 16.91 2.98 7.79
CA ARG A 266 17.87 3.75 7.01
C ARG A 266 19.01 2.87 6.47
N ASN A 267 19.62 2.05 7.32
CA ASN A 267 20.72 1.19 6.90
C ASN A 267 20.26 0.08 5.95
N PHE A 268 19.10 -0.50 6.20
CA PHE A 268 18.55 -1.49 5.29
C PHE A 268 18.17 -0.88 3.91
N ALA A 269 17.80 0.41 3.86
CA ALA A 269 17.55 1.11 2.60
C ALA A 269 18.80 1.13 1.69
N PHE A 270 20.01 1.25 2.24
CA PHE A 270 21.24 1.16 1.45
C PHE A 270 21.40 -0.23 0.82
N VAL A 271 21.13 -1.31 1.57
CA VAL A 271 21.18 -2.68 1.05
C VAL A 271 20.20 -2.84 -0.11
N VAL A 272 18.96 -2.39 0.06
CA VAL A 272 17.92 -2.46 -0.97
C VAL A 272 18.30 -1.63 -2.20
N PHE A 273 18.79 -0.41 -1.98
CA PHE A 273 19.21 0.49 -3.06
C PHE A 273 20.33 -0.12 -3.89
N LEU A 274 21.38 -0.64 -3.25
CA LEU A 274 22.51 -1.28 -3.94
C LEU A 274 22.07 -2.53 -4.69
N TYR A 275 21.28 -3.39 -4.06
CA TYR A 275 20.79 -4.61 -4.68
C TYR A 275 19.90 -4.33 -5.90
N LEU A 276 18.83 -3.56 -5.70
CA LEU A 276 17.86 -3.26 -6.77
C LEU A 276 18.47 -2.37 -7.85
N GLY A 277 19.36 -1.45 -7.49
CA GLY A 277 20.11 -0.61 -8.43
C GLY A 277 21.00 -1.46 -9.33
N THR A 278 21.77 -2.37 -8.76
CA THR A 278 22.62 -3.31 -9.52
C THR A 278 21.79 -4.24 -10.39
N LEU A 279 20.70 -4.79 -9.85
CA LEU A 279 19.78 -5.65 -10.60
C LEU A 279 19.17 -4.90 -11.79
N ALA A 280 18.63 -3.71 -11.56
CA ALA A 280 18.06 -2.89 -12.61
C ALA A 280 19.09 -2.51 -13.68
N TRP A 281 20.30 -2.13 -13.27
CA TRP A 281 21.38 -1.85 -14.20
C TRP A 281 21.66 -3.02 -15.14
N ARG A 282 21.77 -4.24 -14.60
CA ARG A 282 21.99 -5.47 -15.38
C ARG A 282 20.81 -5.82 -16.27
N LEU A 283 19.58 -5.67 -15.79
CA LEU A 283 18.37 -5.96 -16.56
C LEU A 283 18.20 -5.02 -17.77
N ARG A 284 18.80 -3.84 -17.78
CA ARG A 284 18.76 -2.93 -18.94
C ARG A 284 19.46 -3.51 -20.19
N ALA A 285 20.36 -4.46 -20.02
CA ALA A 285 21.01 -5.16 -21.13
C ALA A 285 20.14 -6.24 -21.76
N GLU A 286 19.06 -6.68 -21.08
CA GLU A 286 18.17 -7.72 -21.59
C GLU A 286 17.14 -7.14 -22.57
N PRO A 287 16.98 -7.73 -23.78
CA PRO A 287 15.93 -7.34 -24.71
C PRO A 287 14.54 -7.40 -24.06
N GLY A 288 13.76 -6.34 -24.22
CA GLY A 288 12.41 -6.22 -23.64
C GLY A 288 12.33 -5.79 -22.17
N LEU A 289 13.45 -5.81 -21.40
CA LEU A 289 13.47 -5.40 -20.00
C LEU A 289 14.07 -3.99 -19.79
N ARG A 290 14.64 -3.37 -20.82
CA ARG A 290 15.30 -2.05 -20.70
C ARG A 290 14.38 -0.96 -20.15
N GLY A 291 13.13 -0.88 -20.64
CA GLY A 291 12.15 0.12 -20.19
C GLY A 291 11.78 -0.05 -18.71
N PRO A 292 11.27 -1.21 -18.30
CA PRO A 292 10.96 -1.50 -16.89
C PRO A 292 12.16 -1.32 -15.96
N ALA A 293 13.35 -1.75 -16.35
CA ALA A 293 14.57 -1.60 -15.57
C ALA A 293 15.00 -0.13 -15.41
N THR A 294 14.86 0.68 -16.46
CA THR A 294 15.14 2.12 -16.40
C THR A 294 14.14 2.83 -15.48
N LEU A 295 12.85 2.46 -15.56
CA LEU A 295 11.83 2.99 -14.65
C LEU A 295 12.15 2.63 -13.20
N MET A 296 12.56 1.38 -12.92
CA MET A 296 12.97 0.96 -11.58
C MET A 296 14.12 1.80 -11.03
N LEU A 297 15.15 2.08 -11.84
CA LEU A 297 16.25 2.97 -11.44
C LEU A 297 15.77 4.40 -11.16
N ALA A 298 14.91 4.95 -12.01
CA ALA A 298 14.35 6.29 -11.80
C ALA A 298 13.55 6.37 -10.49
N LEU A 299 12.72 5.36 -10.20
CA LEU A 299 11.95 5.30 -8.97
C LEU A 299 12.84 5.11 -7.73
N LEU A 300 13.91 4.31 -7.80
CA LEU A 300 14.88 4.18 -6.71
C LEU A 300 15.59 5.50 -6.40
N VAL A 301 16.00 6.24 -7.44
CA VAL A 301 16.62 7.54 -7.28
C VAL A 301 15.63 8.55 -6.68
N ALA A 302 14.40 8.59 -7.18
CA ALA A 302 13.34 9.44 -6.63
C ALA A 302 13.08 9.13 -5.15
N GLN A 303 13.01 7.84 -4.77
CA GLN A 303 12.81 7.41 -3.39
C GLN A 303 13.98 7.82 -2.47
N LEU A 304 15.21 7.73 -2.95
CA LEU A 304 16.38 8.21 -2.22
C LEU A 304 16.29 9.71 -1.94
N PHE A 305 15.97 10.51 -2.96
CA PHE A 305 15.79 11.96 -2.80
C PHE A 305 14.65 12.29 -1.83
N THR A 306 13.52 11.60 -1.92
CA THR A 306 12.41 11.78 -0.97
C THR A 306 12.84 11.48 0.47
N GLY A 307 13.60 10.40 0.70
CA GLY A 307 14.13 10.07 2.02
C GLY A 307 15.09 11.14 2.57
N LEU A 308 15.99 11.64 1.72
CA LEU A 308 16.93 12.70 2.11
C LEU A 308 16.22 14.04 2.39
N THR A 309 15.23 14.41 1.57
CA THR A 309 14.46 15.64 1.81
C THR A 309 13.70 15.60 3.12
N THR A 310 13.17 14.43 3.51
CA THR A 310 12.50 14.25 4.82
C THR A 310 13.44 14.59 5.98
N ILE A 311 14.72 14.19 5.92
CA ILE A 311 15.71 14.48 6.94
C ILE A 311 16.14 15.96 6.90
N PHE A 312 16.57 16.47 5.75
CA PHE A 312 17.13 17.81 5.62
C PHE A 312 16.11 18.93 5.87
N PHE A 313 14.86 18.73 5.47
CA PHE A 313 13.79 19.70 5.71
C PHE A 313 13.00 19.39 6.99
N GLN A 314 13.42 18.40 7.76
CA GLN A 314 12.76 18.00 9.02
C GLN A 314 11.25 17.82 8.85
N LEU A 315 10.84 17.20 7.71
CA LEU A 315 9.43 16.98 7.41
C LEU A 315 8.87 15.92 8.35
N SER A 316 8.49 16.36 9.54
CA SER A 316 7.73 15.53 10.47
C SER A 316 6.30 15.40 9.98
N LEU A 317 5.69 14.21 10.15
CA LEU A 317 4.27 14.00 9.92
C LEU A 317 3.36 14.92 10.76
N ILE A 318 3.91 15.58 11.78
CA ILE A 318 3.20 16.51 12.67
C ILE A 318 3.14 17.94 12.08
N HIS A 319 3.99 18.27 11.10
CA HIS A 319 4.10 19.62 10.55
C HIS A 319 3.46 19.78 9.15
N ILE A 320 2.82 18.74 8.64
CA ILE A 320 2.01 18.74 7.43
C ILE A 320 0.54 18.59 7.80
#